data_b8a259961a88a989a45e2c2edaca316b
#
_entry.id   b8a259961a88a989a45e2c2edaca316b
#
_cell.length_a   1.000
_cell.length_b   1.000
_cell.length_c   1.000
_cell.angle_alpha   90.00
_cell.angle_beta   90.00
_cell.angle_gamma   90.00
#
_symmetry.space_group_name_H-M   'P 1'
#
loop_
_entity.id
_entity.type
_entity.pdbx_description
1 polymer ?
#
loop_
_entity_poly.entity_id
_entity_poly.type
_entity_poly.pdbx_seq_one_letter_code
_entity_poly.pdbx_strand_id
1 'polypeptide(L)'
;MEKNEIIKGIITSIFDAFKRGDTKEIEKHLHKEASVWDVFTPQLIVGEKELSAFHDRDQAQKKSRGDLSIELEEPMIRSMNGFAVATYYLKFAYQEPNAMNGKVRITDIFIMDQEQWKILHHYEGIVPSNQE
;
A
#
# COMPACT_ATOMS: atom_id res chain seq x y z
N MET A 1 11.63 17.35 -11.31
CA MET A 1 10.29 16.79 -11.05
C MET A 1 9.89 17.09 -9.63
N GLU A 2 8.68 17.53 -9.44
CA GLU A 2 8.21 17.90 -8.13
C GLU A 2 8.12 16.70 -7.19
N LYS A 3 8.34 16.95 -5.89
CA LYS A 3 8.31 15.89 -4.86
C LYS A 3 6.98 15.13 -4.87
N ASN A 4 5.87 15.86 -4.98
CA ASN A 4 4.55 15.23 -4.95
C ASN A 4 4.33 14.31 -6.13
N GLU A 5 4.84 14.65 -7.31
CA GLU A 5 4.72 13.81 -8.49
C GLU A 5 5.55 12.53 -8.34
N ILE A 6 6.74 12.63 -7.73
CA ILE A 6 7.56 11.46 -7.46
C ILE A 6 6.84 10.52 -6.50
N ILE A 7 6.29 11.06 -5.41
CA ILE A 7 5.59 10.27 -4.40
C ILE A 7 4.34 9.60 -4.99
N LYS A 8 3.58 10.34 -5.79
CA LYS A 8 2.42 9.78 -6.48
C LYS A 8 2.82 8.62 -7.39
N GLY A 9 3.94 8.78 -8.10
CA GLY A 9 4.47 7.73 -8.96
C GLY A 9 4.85 6.48 -8.19
N ILE A 10 5.42 6.63 -6.99
CA ILE A 10 5.74 5.50 -6.13
C ILE A 10 4.47 4.77 -5.71
N ILE A 11 3.46 5.49 -5.28
CA ILE A 11 2.18 4.90 -4.86
C ILE A 11 1.57 4.10 -6.01
N THR A 12 1.50 4.68 -7.19
CA THR A 12 0.97 4.02 -8.38
C THR A 12 1.77 2.75 -8.70
N SER A 13 3.09 2.85 -8.64
CA SER A 13 3.98 1.72 -8.93
C SER A 13 3.77 0.56 -7.96
N ILE A 14 3.56 0.87 -6.67
CA ILE A 14 3.32 -0.15 -5.66
C ILE A 14 2.03 -0.92 -5.94
N PHE A 15 0.94 -0.23 -6.27
CA PHE A 15 -0.32 -0.91 -6.51
C PHE A 15 -0.35 -1.64 -7.85
N ASP A 16 0.34 -1.14 -8.87
CA ASP A 16 0.52 -1.88 -10.11
C ASP A 16 1.31 -3.17 -9.86
N ALA A 17 2.35 -3.08 -9.04
CA ALA A 17 3.14 -4.25 -8.67
C ALA A 17 2.31 -5.25 -7.84
N PHE A 18 1.49 -4.75 -6.94
CA PHE A 18 0.60 -5.59 -6.14
C PHE A 18 -0.34 -6.40 -7.04
N LYS A 19 -0.93 -5.77 -8.03
CA LYS A 19 -1.84 -6.44 -8.96
C LYS A 19 -1.16 -7.56 -9.73
N ARG A 20 0.09 -7.35 -10.16
CA ARG A 20 0.81 -8.38 -10.93
C ARG A 20 1.62 -9.35 -10.08
N GLY A 21 1.59 -9.16 -8.74
CA GLY A 21 2.29 -10.06 -7.82
C GLY A 21 3.79 -9.86 -7.75
N ASP A 22 4.27 -8.67 -8.09
CA ASP A 22 5.70 -8.35 -8.06
C ASP A 22 6.08 -7.80 -6.69
N THR A 23 6.32 -8.69 -5.74
CA THR A 23 6.62 -8.29 -4.36
C THR A 23 7.95 -7.57 -4.23
N LYS A 24 8.93 -7.88 -5.09
CA LYS A 24 10.22 -7.20 -5.04
C LYS A 24 10.09 -5.74 -5.44
N GLU A 25 9.23 -5.44 -6.41
CA GLU A 25 8.98 -4.06 -6.79
C GLU A 25 8.34 -3.28 -5.65
N ILE A 26 7.41 -3.90 -4.90
CA ILE A 26 6.82 -3.29 -3.73
C ILE A 26 7.89 -3.02 -2.68
N GLU A 27 8.70 -4.03 -2.36
CA GLU A 27 9.68 -3.97 -1.28
C GLU A 27 10.76 -2.92 -1.52
N LYS A 28 11.11 -2.66 -2.78
CA LYS A 28 12.14 -1.66 -3.05
C LYS A 28 11.70 -0.23 -2.68
N HIS A 29 10.39 0.01 -2.58
CA HIS A 29 9.87 1.31 -2.17
C HIS A 29 9.67 1.44 -0.67
N LEU A 30 9.90 0.36 0.08
CA LEU A 30 9.74 0.36 1.52
C LEU A 30 11.09 0.53 2.20
N HIS A 31 11.10 1.35 3.26
CA HIS A 31 12.29 1.45 4.11
C HIS A 31 12.51 0.11 4.81
N LYS A 32 13.78 -0.22 5.10
CA LYS A 32 14.09 -1.50 5.77
C LYS A 32 13.45 -1.64 7.14
N GLU A 33 13.10 -0.52 7.77
CA GLU A 33 12.43 -0.51 9.08
C GLU A 33 10.96 -0.18 8.97
N ALA A 34 10.39 -0.25 7.76
CA ALA A 34 9.00 0.11 7.54
C ALA A 34 8.05 -0.72 8.38
N SER A 35 6.94 -0.13 8.75
CA SER A 35 5.86 -0.83 9.43
C SER A 35 4.56 -0.67 8.66
N VAL A 36 3.69 -1.67 8.79
CA VAL A 36 2.43 -1.72 8.04
C VAL A 36 1.29 -2.18 8.95
N TRP A 37 0.21 -1.39 8.98
CA TRP A 37 -1.09 -1.86 9.44
C TRP A 37 -1.85 -2.32 8.21
N ASP A 38 -1.98 -3.64 8.05
CA ASP A 38 -2.77 -4.20 6.95
C ASP A 38 -4.21 -4.40 7.42
N VAL A 39 -5.18 -4.11 6.54
CA VAL A 39 -6.59 -4.13 6.91
C VAL A 39 -7.09 -5.52 7.35
N PHE A 40 -6.44 -6.58 6.88
CA PHE A 40 -6.86 -7.96 7.20
C PHE A 40 -5.95 -8.64 8.22
N THR A 41 -4.92 -7.96 8.71
CA THR A 41 -3.93 -8.57 9.62
C THR A 41 -3.98 -7.86 10.97
N PRO A 42 -4.21 -8.59 12.07
CA PRO A 42 -4.39 -7.94 13.38
C PRO A 42 -3.11 -7.37 13.98
N GLN A 43 -1.93 -7.92 13.64
CA GLN A 43 -0.67 -7.46 14.22
C GLN A 43 0.00 -6.43 13.30
N LEU A 44 0.74 -5.52 13.92
CA LEU A 44 1.61 -4.61 13.17
C LEU A 44 2.74 -5.41 12.54
N ILE A 45 2.95 -5.21 11.26
CA ILE A 45 4.02 -5.86 10.51
C ILE A 45 5.21 -4.91 10.53
N VAL A 46 6.37 -5.35 11.01
CA VAL A 46 7.53 -4.48 11.21
C VAL A 46 8.79 -5.08 10.61
N GLY A 47 9.46 -4.31 9.76
CA GLY A 47 10.77 -4.62 9.25
C GLY A 47 10.79 -5.52 8.04
N GLU A 48 11.94 -5.57 7.39
CA GLU A 48 12.13 -6.29 6.13
C GLU A 48 11.69 -7.74 6.18
N LYS A 49 12.09 -8.44 7.24
CA LYS A 49 11.83 -9.86 7.38
C LYS A 49 10.34 -10.17 7.50
N GLU A 50 9.64 -9.42 8.36
CA GLU A 50 8.21 -9.61 8.55
C GLU A 50 7.43 -9.19 7.31
N LEU A 51 7.84 -8.12 6.66
CA LEU A 51 7.20 -7.66 5.42
C LEU A 51 7.36 -8.69 4.30
N SER A 52 8.54 -9.25 4.15
CA SER A 52 8.77 -10.28 3.14
C SER A 52 7.91 -11.52 3.40
N ALA A 53 7.82 -11.94 4.65
CA ALA A 53 6.97 -13.08 5.03
C ALA A 53 5.49 -12.79 4.78
N PHE A 54 5.06 -11.57 5.06
CA PHE A 54 3.68 -11.13 4.79
C PHE A 54 3.38 -11.18 3.29
N HIS A 55 4.28 -10.66 2.47
CA HIS A 55 4.11 -10.67 1.01
C HIS A 55 4.07 -12.10 0.47
N ASP A 56 4.90 -12.98 1.00
CA ASP A 56 4.90 -14.39 0.59
C ASP A 56 3.56 -15.07 0.90
N ARG A 57 3.00 -14.82 2.10
CA ARG A 57 1.70 -15.36 2.48
C ARG A 57 0.59 -14.82 1.58
N ASP A 58 0.64 -13.53 1.27
CA ASP A 58 -0.35 -12.93 0.39
C ASP A 58 -0.30 -13.55 -1.01
N GLN A 59 0.89 -13.77 -1.54
CA GLN A 59 1.05 -14.41 -2.84
C GLN A 59 0.56 -15.85 -2.83
N ALA A 60 0.80 -16.58 -1.76
CA ALA A 60 0.30 -17.94 -1.63
C ALA A 60 -1.23 -18.00 -1.65
N GLN A 61 -1.89 -17.01 -1.07
CA GLN A 61 -3.35 -16.92 -1.05
C GLN A 61 -3.94 -16.41 -2.36
N LYS A 62 -3.15 -15.79 -3.19
CA LYS A 62 -3.61 -15.18 -4.44
C LYS A 62 -4.31 -16.18 -5.35
N LYS A 63 -3.86 -17.42 -5.36
CA LYS A 63 -4.44 -18.46 -6.22
C LYS A 63 -5.89 -18.78 -5.88
N SER A 64 -6.32 -18.53 -4.65
CA SER A 64 -7.69 -18.81 -4.22
C SER A 64 -8.62 -17.61 -4.42
N ARG A 65 -8.08 -16.48 -4.86
CA ARG A 65 -8.86 -15.27 -5.12
C ARG A 65 -9.09 -15.13 -6.61
N GLY A 66 -10.17 -14.44 -6.96
CA GLY A 66 -10.40 -14.07 -8.35
C GLY A 66 -9.52 -12.89 -8.75
N ASP A 67 -9.69 -12.45 -9.97
CA ASP A 67 -8.96 -11.30 -10.48
C ASP A 67 -9.25 -10.07 -9.63
N LEU A 68 -8.24 -9.26 -9.45
CA LEU A 68 -8.33 -8.05 -8.62
C LEU A 68 -8.39 -6.81 -9.51
N SER A 69 -9.38 -5.97 -9.27
CA SER A 69 -9.39 -4.62 -9.82
C SER A 69 -9.16 -3.61 -8.70
N ILE A 70 -8.42 -2.58 -9.00
CA ILE A 70 -8.07 -1.52 -8.05
C ILE A 70 -8.36 -0.18 -8.71
N GLU A 71 -9.04 0.70 -7.97
CA GLU A 71 -9.21 2.08 -8.38
C GLU A 71 -8.61 2.96 -7.29
N LEU A 72 -7.50 3.62 -7.62
CA LEU A 72 -6.77 4.51 -6.73
C LEU A 72 -7.30 5.92 -6.92
N GLU A 73 -7.85 6.51 -5.86
CA GLU A 73 -8.27 7.91 -5.91
C GLU A 73 -7.05 8.82 -5.76
N GLU A 74 -7.17 10.05 -6.23
CA GLU A 74 -6.06 11.01 -6.23
C GLU A 74 -5.53 11.23 -4.82
N PRO A 75 -4.26 10.93 -4.55
CA PRO A 75 -3.70 11.12 -3.21
C PRO A 75 -3.56 12.61 -2.86
N MET A 76 -3.83 12.92 -1.59
CA MET A 76 -3.45 14.20 -1.02
C MET A 76 -2.05 14.04 -0.45
N ILE A 77 -1.08 14.74 -1.01
CA ILE A 77 0.32 14.61 -0.62
C ILE A 77 0.81 15.91 -0.02
N ARG A 78 1.37 15.83 1.19
CA ARG A 78 1.97 16.98 1.88
C ARG A 78 3.44 16.65 2.11
N SER A 79 4.31 17.27 1.33
CA SER A 79 5.75 17.04 1.44
C SER A 79 6.41 18.15 2.23
N MET A 80 7.26 17.74 3.15
CA MET A 80 8.05 18.63 4.01
C MET A 80 9.53 18.34 3.77
N ASN A 81 10.39 18.99 4.54
CA ASN A 81 11.82 18.75 4.42
C ASN A 81 12.16 17.37 4.98
N GLY A 82 12.46 16.43 4.10
CA GLY A 82 12.90 15.08 4.47
C GLY A 82 11.79 14.07 4.71
N PHE A 83 10.51 14.48 4.72
CA PHE A 83 9.42 13.53 4.87
C PHE A 83 8.16 14.02 4.16
N ALA A 84 7.22 13.11 3.96
CA ALA A 84 5.94 13.43 3.34
C ALA A 84 4.86 12.51 3.88
N VAL A 85 3.61 13.00 3.84
CA VAL A 85 2.44 12.22 4.22
C VAL A 85 1.49 12.21 3.04
N ALA A 86 1.07 11.01 2.63
CA ALA A 86 0.07 10.83 1.59
C ALA A 86 -1.16 10.17 2.18
N THR A 87 -2.34 10.72 1.91
CA THR A 87 -3.60 10.13 2.35
C THR A 87 -4.50 9.97 1.13
N TYR A 88 -5.15 8.82 1.03
CA TYR A 88 -5.98 8.54 -0.14
C TYR A 88 -6.92 7.37 0.11
N TYR A 89 -7.88 7.23 -0.79
CA TYR A 89 -8.80 6.09 -0.79
C TYR A 89 -8.43 5.14 -1.91
N LEU A 90 -8.72 3.88 -1.69
CA LEU A 90 -8.54 2.84 -2.68
C LEU A 90 -9.77 1.95 -2.69
N LYS A 91 -10.38 1.79 -3.86
CA LYS A 91 -11.46 0.83 -4.05
C LYS A 91 -10.88 -0.45 -4.61
N PHE A 92 -11.34 -1.59 -4.11
CA PHE A 92 -10.87 -2.87 -4.61
C PHE A 92 -12.05 -3.80 -4.85
N ALA A 93 -11.88 -4.71 -5.80
CA ALA A 93 -12.87 -5.75 -6.08
C ALA A 93 -12.16 -7.00 -6.56
N TYR A 94 -12.41 -8.11 -5.85
CA TYR A 94 -12.01 -9.44 -6.30
C TYR A 94 -13.20 -10.09 -6.99
N GLN A 95 -12.94 -10.76 -8.12
CA GLN A 95 -13.95 -11.50 -8.85
C GLN A 95 -14.14 -12.89 -8.24
N GLU A 96 -15.08 -13.68 -8.79
CA GLU A 96 -15.24 -15.07 -8.39
C GLU A 96 -13.91 -15.83 -8.58
N PRO A 97 -13.59 -16.87 -7.77
CA PRO A 97 -14.51 -17.59 -6.88
C PRO A 97 -14.73 -16.96 -5.49
N ASN A 98 -13.84 -16.11 -5.04
CA ASN A 98 -13.99 -15.49 -3.71
C ASN A 98 -14.23 -13.99 -3.88
N ALA A 99 -15.36 -13.66 -4.49
CA ALA A 99 -15.71 -12.27 -4.78
C ALA A 99 -15.84 -11.45 -3.50
N MET A 100 -15.20 -10.28 -3.50
CA MET A 100 -15.23 -9.35 -2.37
C MET A 100 -14.89 -7.96 -2.91
N ASN A 101 -15.59 -6.96 -2.42
CA ASN A 101 -15.25 -5.59 -2.78
C ASN A 101 -15.29 -4.71 -1.54
N GLY A 102 -14.64 -3.57 -1.65
CA GLY A 102 -14.63 -2.63 -0.55
C GLY A 102 -13.85 -1.38 -0.88
N LYS A 103 -13.78 -0.51 0.12
CA LYS A 103 -13.04 0.74 0.04
C LYS A 103 -12.23 0.87 1.31
N VAL A 104 -10.95 1.17 1.16
CA VAL A 104 -10.05 1.39 2.29
C VAL A 104 -9.50 2.80 2.23
N ARG A 105 -9.15 3.32 3.40
CA ARG A 105 -8.46 4.59 3.51
C ARG A 105 -7.02 4.31 3.93
N ILE A 106 -6.09 4.99 3.28
CA ILE A 106 -4.67 4.70 3.40
C ILE A 106 -3.91 5.95 3.80
N THR A 107 -2.94 5.78 4.69
CA THR A 107 -1.95 6.80 5.00
C THR A 107 -0.57 6.20 4.81
N ASP A 108 0.25 6.87 4.00
CA ASP A 108 1.65 6.51 3.81
C ASP A 108 2.52 7.63 4.35
N ILE A 109 3.50 7.26 5.17
CA ILE A 109 4.53 8.20 5.63
C ILE A 109 5.81 7.86 4.89
N PHE A 110 6.31 8.85 4.13
CA PHE A 110 7.53 8.72 3.35
C PHE A 110 8.66 9.46 4.03
N ILE A 111 9.86 8.90 3.94
CA ILE A 111 11.08 9.60 4.36
C ILE A 111 12.09 9.56 3.22
N MET A 112 12.97 10.57 3.23
CA MET A 112 14.09 10.61 2.30
C MET A 112 15.22 9.78 2.91
N ASP A 113 15.62 8.72 2.19
CA ASP A 113 16.69 7.83 2.61
C ASP A 113 17.65 7.65 1.44
N GLN A 114 18.90 8.08 1.63
CA GLN A 114 19.93 8.00 0.59
C GLN A 114 19.46 8.56 -0.74
N GLU A 115 18.86 9.74 -0.68
CA GLU A 115 18.36 10.48 -1.83
C GLU A 115 17.19 9.81 -2.56
N GLN A 116 16.50 8.87 -1.89
CA GLN A 116 15.31 8.22 -2.42
C GLN A 116 14.18 8.29 -1.41
N TRP A 117 12.98 8.53 -1.91
CA TRP A 117 11.80 8.47 -1.08
C TRP A 117 11.43 7.03 -0.80
N LYS A 118 11.26 6.68 0.48
CA LYS A 118 10.87 5.34 0.92
C LYS A 118 9.70 5.46 1.88
N ILE A 119 8.80 4.48 1.85
CA ILE A 119 7.71 4.42 2.82
C ILE A 119 8.26 3.90 4.14
N LEU A 120 8.08 4.67 5.20
CA LEU A 120 8.40 4.26 6.56
C LEU A 120 7.22 3.62 7.25
N HIS A 121 6.00 4.05 6.92
CA HIS A 121 4.79 3.48 7.52
C HIS A 121 3.65 3.53 6.51
N HIS A 122 2.90 2.44 6.45
CA HIS A 122 1.72 2.31 5.61
C HIS A 122 0.55 1.84 6.49
N TYR A 123 -0.53 2.58 6.49
CA TYR A 123 -1.74 2.25 7.23
C TYR A 123 -2.90 2.01 6.28
N GLU A 124 -3.62 0.90 6.48
CA GLU A 124 -4.87 0.63 5.77
C GLU A 124 -5.98 0.44 6.78
N GLY A 125 -7.10 1.09 6.56
CA GLY A 125 -8.27 0.93 7.40
C GLY A 125 -9.54 0.88 6.56
N ILE A 126 -10.55 0.19 7.07
CA ILE A 126 -11.86 0.10 6.42
C ILE A 126 -12.54 1.46 6.53
N VAL A 127 -13.13 1.91 5.44
CA VAL A 127 -13.95 3.12 5.47
C VAL A 127 -15.27 2.76 6.17
N PRO A 128 -15.65 3.48 7.24
CA PRO A 128 -16.90 3.20 7.93
C PRO A 128 -18.11 3.39 7.03
N SER A 129 -19.15 2.56 7.25
CA SER A 129 -20.41 2.73 6.55
C SER A 129 -21.03 4.07 6.90
N ASN A 130 -21.62 4.72 5.90
CA ASN A 130 -22.40 5.90 6.14
C ASN A 130 -23.78 5.48 6.61
N GLN A 131 -24.16 5.93 7.80
CA GLN A 131 -25.41 5.52 8.44
C GLN A 131 -26.56 6.49 8.21
N GLU A 132 -26.40 7.45 7.36
CA GLU A 132 -27.46 8.43 7.10
C GLU A 132 -28.60 7.90 6.28
#